data_3ab272ccd220295fedc89bd09f43e35b
#
_entry.id   3ab272ccd220295fedc89bd09f43e35b
#
_cell.length_a   1.000
_cell.length_b   1.000
_cell.length_c   1.000
_cell.angle_alpha   90.00
_cell.angle_beta   90.00
_cell.angle_gamma   90.00
#
_symmetry.space_group_name_H-M   'P 1'
#
loop_
_entity.id
_entity.type
_entity.pdbx_description
1 polymer ?
#
loop_
_entity_poly.entity_id
_entity_poly.type
_entity_poly.pdbx_seq_one_letter_code
_entity_poly.pdbx_strand_id
1 'polypeptide(L)'
;MKTRLMAQPKQALLLAASLLALAGCASGPDIRADFDPSTNFAQYKTFAFVQPLGTDRDGYQSIVSQRLKAATQREMEARGMRLEADHPHLLVNFNATLTEKMRVSTAPSVMVGVGAGGYYGYRMGMYGAWPLYYDQTTVTPYQEGTLNIDVVDAARKQLVWEGVVTDIVTEEMLDNLQASIDAAVAAAFSKYPVAAPTPAPAAK
;
A
#
# COMPACT_ATOMS: atom_id res chain seq x y z
N MET A 1 49.96 17.60 -25.02
CA MET A 1 49.58 16.18 -25.06
C MET A 1 48.24 16.02 -24.37
N LYS A 2 47.14 15.82 -25.12
CA LYS A 2 45.78 15.63 -24.58
C LYS A 2 45.48 14.15 -24.66
N THR A 3 45.51 13.46 -23.51
CA THR A 3 45.15 12.05 -23.40
C THR A 3 43.61 11.94 -23.34
N ARG A 4 42.99 11.49 -24.42
CA ARG A 4 41.54 11.11 -24.41
C ARG A 4 41.43 9.75 -23.79
N LEU A 5 40.83 9.69 -22.56
CA LEU A 5 40.35 8.44 -21.99
C LEU A 5 39.11 8.01 -22.78
N MET A 6 39.26 7.01 -23.64
CA MET A 6 38.14 6.32 -24.25
C MET A 6 37.57 5.34 -23.22
N ALA A 7 36.47 5.71 -22.58
CA ALA A 7 35.69 4.76 -21.74
C ALA A 7 35.12 3.67 -22.64
N GLN A 8 35.44 2.41 -22.35
CA GLN A 8 34.94 1.27 -23.11
C GLN A 8 33.42 1.12 -22.90
N PRO A 9 32.64 0.90 -23.97
CA PRO A 9 31.17 0.84 -23.89
C PRO A 9 30.64 -0.28 -22.97
N LYS A 10 31.43 -1.31 -22.73
CA LYS A 10 31.09 -2.40 -21.79
C LYS A 10 31.09 -1.97 -20.31
N GLN A 11 31.93 -1.01 -19.93
CA GLN A 11 31.95 -0.47 -18.55
C GLN A 11 30.80 0.49 -18.27
N ALA A 12 30.38 1.25 -19.28
CA ALA A 12 29.19 2.11 -19.17
C ALA A 12 27.91 1.30 -19.03
N LEU A 13 27.81 0.14 -19.69
CA LEU A 13 26.62 -0.75 -19.59
C LEU A 13 26.50 -1.40 -18.20
N LEU A 14 27.62 -1.78 -17.58
CA LEU A 14 27.65 -2.36 -16.23
C LEU A 14 27.32 -1.34 -15.15
N LEU A 15 27.73 -0.07 -15.31
CA LEU A 15 27.38 1.02 -14.41
C LEU A 15 25.90 1.40 -14.50
N ALA A 16 25.31 1.37 -15.69
CA ALA A 16 23.88 1.63 -15.90
C ALA A 16 23.01 0.52 -15.30
N ALA A 17 23.43 -0.74 -15.38
CA ALA A 17 22.71 -1.87 -14.80
C ALA A 17 22.72 -1.87 -13.26
N SER A 18 23.79 -1.35 -12.62
CA SER A 18 23.87 -1.28 -11.15
C SER A 18 23.05 -0.13 -10.54
N LEU A 19 22.76 0.95 -11.30
CA LEU A 19 21.90 2.04 -10.83
C LEU A 19 20.41 1.67 -10.81
N LEU A 20 19.96 0.71 -11.62
CA LEU A 20 18.55 0.26 -11.62
C LEU A 20 18.19 -0.62 -10.41
N ALA A 21 19.15 -1.15 -9.68
CA ALA A 21 18.91 -2.06 -8.56
C ALA A 21 18.59 -1.35 -7.22
N LEU A 22 18.68 -0.02 -7.14
CA LEU A 22 18.43 0.74 -5.91
C LEU A 22 17.01 1.32 -5.78
N ALA A 23 16.09 1.00 -6.69
CA ALA A 23 14.72 1.56 -6.67
C ALA A 23 13.71 0.73 -5.83
N GLY A 24 14.14 0.01 -4.80
CA GLY A 24 13.32 -1.02 -4.16
C GLY A 24 13.11 -0.93 -2.67
N CYS A 25 12.82 0.24 -2.09
CA CYS A 25 12.32 0.34 -0.70
C CYS A 25 11.24 1.42 -0.58
N ALA A 26 10.20 1.36 -1.39
CA ALA A 26 8.93 1.98 -1.03
C ALA A 26 8.18 0.95 -0.18
N SER A 27 7.91 1.26 1.09
CA SER A 27 6.99 0.47 1.90
C SER A 27 5.60 0.59 1.28
N GLY A 28 5.22 -0.42 0.49
CA GLY A 28 3.89 -0.50 -0.09
C GLY A 28 2.83 -0.85 0.97
N PRO A 29 1.54 -0.89 0.59
CA PRO A 29 0.46 -1.27 1.48
C PRO A 29 0.68 -2.66 2.09
N ASP A 30 0.24 -2.86 3.33
CA ASP A 30 0.13 -4.19 3.93
C ASP A 30 -1.10 -4.89 3.34
N ILE A 31 -0.85 -6.02 2.65
CA ILE A 31 -1.89 -6.78 1.94
C ILE A 31 -2.00 -8.15 2.55
N ARG A 32 -3.15 -8.45 3.14
CA ARG A 32 -3.50 -9.76 3.68
C ARG A 32 -4.69 -10.33 2.94
N ALA A 33 -4.75 -11.65 2.87
CA ALA A 33 -5.94 -12.35 2.42
C ALA A 33 -6.08 -13.64 3.19
N ASP A 34 -7.32 -14.00 3.47
CA ASP A 34 -7.68 -15.30 4.02
C ASP A 34 -8.79 -15.91 3.18
N PHE A 35 -8.86 -17.24 3.14
CA PHE A 35 -9.86 -17.94 2.36
C PHE A 35 -10.16 -19.33 2.94
N ASP A 36 -11.37 -19.82 2.69
CA ASP A 36 -11.77 -21.18 3.04
C ASP A 36 -11.05 -22.19 2.14
N PRO A 37 -10.10 -22.98 2.67
CA PRO A 37 -9.33 -23.94 1.88
C PRO A 37 -10.18 -25.09 1.33
N SER A 38 -11.38 -25.31 1.86
CA SER A 38 -12.31 -26.33 1.38
C SER A 38 -13.15 -25.84 0.18
N THR A 39 -13.10 -24.56 -0.14
CA THR A 39 -13.89 -23.95 -1.22
C THR A 39 -13.26 -24.14 -2.59
N ASN A 40 -14.01 -24.69 -3.53
CA ASN A 40 -13.61 -24.74 -4.94
C ASN A 40 -14.00 -23.44 -5.64
N PHE A 41 -13.09 -22.48 -5.70
CA PHE A 41 -13.34 -21.16 -6.32
C PHE A 41 -13.64 -21.23 -7.84
N ALA A 42 -13.20 -22.26 -8.53
CA ALA A 42 -13.43 -22.42 -9.98
C ALA A 42 -14.89 -22.67 -10.34
N GLN A 43 -15.73 -23.08 -9.38
CA GLN A 43 -17.14 -23.32 -9.59
C GLN A 43 -17.97 -22.03 -9.71
N TYR A 44 -17.50 -20.92 -9.13
CA TYR A 44 -18.23 -19.66 -9.12
C TYR A 44 -18.13 -18.96 -10.47
N LYS A 45 -19.28 -18.54 -11.02
CA LYS A 45 -19.39 -17.92 -12.33
C LYS A 45 -20.07 -16.55 -12.30
N THR A 46 -20.78 -16.26 -11.22
CA THR A 46 -21.54 -15.03 -11.08
C THR A 46 -21.33 -14.41 -9.72
N PHE A 47 -21.45 -13.10 -9.64
CA PHE A 47 -21.38 -12.37 -8.39
C PHE A 47 -22.34 -11.19 -8.40
N ALA A 48 -22.68 -10.71 -7.21
CA ALA A 48 -23.40 -9.45 -7.00
C ALA A 48 -22.78 -8.71 -5.80
N PHE A 49 -23.20 -7.48 -5.62
CA PHE A 49 -22.84 -6.70 -4.44
C PHE A 49 -23.99 -6.73 -3.42
N VAL A 50 -23.65 -6.83 -2.14
CA VAL A 50 -24.67 -6.71 -1.07
C VAL A 50 -25.29 -5.31 -1.09
N GLN A 51 -26.50 -5.19 -0.56
CA GLN A 51 -27.21 -3.92 -0.42
C GLN A 51 -27.87 -3.83 0.96
N PRO A 52 -27.53 -2.81 1.76
CA PRO A 52 -26.48 -1.79 1.53
C PRO A 52 -25.07 -2.37 1.67
N LEU A 53 -24.07 -1.72 1.04
CA LEU A 53 -22.65 -1.99 1.28
C LEU A 53 -22.21 -1.43 2.64
N GLY A 54 -21.22 -2.04 3.28
CA GLY A 54 -20.66 -1.52 4.53
C GLY A 54 -19.99 -0.14 4.39
N THR A 55 -19.67 0.28 3.15
CA THR A 55 -19.16 1.62 2.83
C THR A 55 -20.24 2.63 2.43
N ASP A 56 -21.52 2.23 2.40
CA ASP A 56 -22.64 3.13 2.14
C ASP A 56 -22.97 3.95 3.39
N ARG A 57 -23.69 5.07 3.22
CA ARG A 57 -24.07 5.99 4.29
C ARG A 57 -25.53 6.35 4.19
N ASP A 58 -26.23 6.34 5.31
CA ASP A 58 -27.57 6.92 5.47
C ASP A 58 -28.59 6.56 4.37
N GLY A 59 -28.52 5.33 3.85
CA GLY A 59 -29.43 4.83 2.83
C GLY A 59 -29.09 5.24 1.38
N TYR A 60 -27.93 5.85 1.14
CA TYR A 60 -27.44 6.15 -0.21
C TYR A 60 -26.05 5.54 -0.47
N GLN A 61 -25.80 5.26 -1.73
CA GLN A 61 -24.50 4.72 -2.17
C GLN A 61 -23.44 5.84 -2.18
N SER A 62 -22.37 5.64 -1.41
CA SER A 62 -21.26 6.60 -1.37
C SER A 62 -20.45 6.59 -2.67
N ILE A 63 -19.71 7.69 -2.95
CA ILE A 63 -18.77 7.74 -4.09
C ILE A 63 -17.69 6.65 -3.95
N VAL A 64 -17.23 6.39 -2.74
CA VAL A 64 -16.26 5.32 -2.45
C VAL A 64 -16.85 3.96 -2.81
N SER A 65 -18.09 3.68 -2.39
CA SER A 65 -18.79 2.44 -2.77
C SER A 65 -18.91 2.26 -4.28
N GLN A 66 -19.24 3.32 -5.01
CA GLN A 66 -19.34 3.26 -6.47
C GLN A 66 -18.00 2.91 -7.13
N ARG A 67 -16.92 3.52 -6.66
CA ARG A 67 -15.56 3.27 -7.18
C ARG A 67 -15.07 1.86 -6.82
N LEU A 68 -15.29 1.41 -5.58
CA LEU A 68 -14.98 0.06 -5.14
C LEU A 68 -15.71 -0.99 -5.95
N LYS A 69 -17.02 -0.79 -6.21
CA LYS A 69 -17.79 -1.67 -7.09
C LYS A 69 -17.18 -1.76 -8.48
N ALA A 70 -16.89 -0.62 -9.10
CA ALA A 70 -16.34 -0.58 -10.45
C ALA A 70 -14.96 -1.25 -10.53
N ALA A 71 -14.08 -1.03 -9.55
CA ALA A 71 -12.77 -1.67 -9.49
C ALA A 71 -12.90 -3.19 -9.29
N THR A 72 -13.72 -3.61 -8.33
CA THR A 72 -13.93 -5.03 -8.01
C THR A 72 -14.61 -5.77 -9.16
N GLN A 73 -15.54 -5.12 -9.84
CA GLN A 73 -16.19 -5.71 -11.01
C GLN A 73 -15.16 -6.05 -12.09
N ARG A 74 -14.24 -5.12 -12.39
CA ARG A 74 -13.15 -5.39 -13.35
C ARG A 74 -12.28 -6.58 -12.94
N GLU A 75 -11.92 -6.68 -11.66
CA GLU A 75 -11.11 -7.78 -11.14
C GLU A 75 -11.83 -9.14 -11.20
N MET A 76 -13.14 -9.17 -10.89
CA MET A 76 -13.94 -10.37 -10.94
C MET A 76 -14.20 -10.80 -12.40
N GLU A 77 -14.52 -9.86 -13.28
CA GLU A 77 -14.73 -10.13 -14.72
C GLU A 77 -13.45 -10.59 -15.41
N ALA A 78 -12.29 -10.03 -15.05
CA ALA A 78 -11.00 -10.50 -15.55
C ALA A 78 -10.73 -11.99 -15.19
N ARG A 79 -11.37 -12.49 -14.12
CA ARG A 79 -11.30 -13.90 -13.68
C ARG A 79 -12.41 -14.77 -14.27
N GLY A 80 -13.18 -14.25 -15.23
CA GLY A 80 -14.24 -14.97 -15.94
C GLY A 80 -15.56 -15.04 -15.21
N MET A 81 -15.76 -14.24 -14.16
CA MET A 81 -17.05 -14.11 -13.48
C MET A 81 -17.90 -13.02 -14.14
N ARG A 82 -19.21 -13.06 -13.94
CA ARG A 82 -20.16 -12.06 -14.46
C ARG A 82 -20.96 -11.43 -13.33
N LEU A 83 -21.20 -10.13 -13.47
CA LEU A 83 -22.12 -9.43 -12.57
C LEU A 83 -23.55 -9.89 -12.87
N GLU A 84 -24.25 -10.42 -11.87
CA GLU A 84 -25.60 -10.91 -12.00
C GLU A 84 -26.35 -10.68 -10.68
N ALA A 85 -27.42 -9.90 -10.72
CA ALA A 85 -28.18 -9.55 -9.53
C ALA A 85 -29.10 -10.70 -9.06
N ASP A 86 -29.61 -11.49 -10.01
CA ASP A 86 -30.54 -12.57 -9.74
C ASP A 86 -29.77 -13.89 -9.51
N HIS A 87 -29.90 -14.43 -8.30
CA HIS A 87 -29.28 -15.69 -7.90
C HIS A 87 -27.74 -15.77 -8.13
N PRO A 88 -26.96 -14.78 -7.67
CA PRO A 88 -25.51 -14.81 -7.81
C PRO A 88 -24.91 -15.98 -7.03
N HIS A 89 -23.79 -16.51 -7.48
CA HIS A 89 -23.01 -17.48 -6.72
C HIS A 89 -22.28 -16.83 -5.54
N LEU A 90 -21.77 -15.61 -5.74
CA LEU A 90 -21.03 -14.87 -4.73
C LEU A 90 -21.67 -13.51 -4.44
N LEU A 91 -21.57 -13.09 -3.19
CA LEU A 91 -21.91 -11.74 -2.76
C LEU A 91 -20.63 -11.03 -2.31
N VAL A 92 -20.45 -9.79 -2.74
CA VAL A 92 -19.30 -8.97 -2.37
C VAL A 92 -19.74 -7.81 -1.49
N ASN A 93 -19.00 -7.60 -0.40
CA ASN A 93 -19.18 -6.47 0.49
C ASN A 93 -17.87 -5.71 0.69
N PHE A 94 -17.94 -4.46 1.12
CA PHE A 94 -16.79 -3.64 1.47
C PHE A 94 -16.98 -3.01 2.84
N ASN A 95 -15.91 -3.02 3.64
CA ASN A 95 -15.80 -2.23 4.84
C ASN A 95 -14.54 -1.37 4.73
N ALA A 96 -14.65 -0.09 5.04
CA ALA A 96 -13.50 0.82 5.03
C ALA A 96 -13.49 1.61 6.33
N THR A 97 -12.31 1.66 6.95
CA THR A 97 -12.08 2.43 8.19
C THR A 97 -10.91 3.36 8.00
N LEU A 98 -10.98 4.50 8.68
CA LEU A 98 -9.89 5.46 8.75
C LEU A 98 -9.56 5.69 10.22
N THR A 99 -8.31 5.46 10.61
CA THR A 99 -7.86 5.56 12.00
C THR A 99 -6.68 6.52 12.07
N GLU A 100 -6.76 7.49 12.98
CA GLU A 100 -5.63 8.35 13.30
C GLU A 100 -4.65 7.58 14.19
N LYS A 101 -3.38 7.55 13.78
CA LYS A 101 -2.27 6.94 14.52
C LYS A 101 -1.14 7.94 14.75
N MET A 102 -0.30 7.66 15.73
CA MET A 102 0.87 8.47 16.04
C MET A 102 2.13 7.65 15.82
N ARG A 103 3.05 8.17 15.02
CA ARG A 103 4.40 7.62 14.89
C ARG A 103 5.31 8.34 15.85
N VAL A 104 5.92 7.59 16.76
CA VAL A 104 6.97 8.10 17.67
C VAL A 104 8.31 7.71 17.07
N SER A 105 9.12 8.71 16.73
CA SER A 105 10.49 8.52 16.24
C SER A 105 11.46 9.14 17.22
N THR A 106 12.39 8.34 17.73
CA THR A 106 13.47 8.80 18.61
C THR A 106 14.76 8.80 17.80
N ALA A 107 15.32 9.99 17.57
CA ALA A 107 16.60 10.12 16.92
C ALA A 107 17.63 10.61 17.94
N PRO A 108 18.77 9.91 18.12
CA PRO A 108 19.86 10.43 18.94
C PRO A 108 20.49 11.63 18.24
N SER A 109 20.38 12.81 18.85
CA SER A 109 21.07 14.01 18.39
C SER A 109 22.32 14.24 19.23
N VAL A 110 23.46 14.38 18.54
CA VAL A 110 24.73 14.76 19.18
C VAL A 110 24.91 16.25 19.02
N MET A 111 24.76 17.00 20.08
CA MET A 111 25.10 18.40 20.09
C MET A 111 26.56 18.54 20.50
N VAL A 112 27.42 18.90 19.57
CA VAL A 112 28.78 19.34 19.88
C VAL A 112 28.66 20.78 20.40
N GLY A 113 28.60 20.93 21.69
CA GLY A 113 28.61 22.23 22.33
C GLY A 113 29.97 22.91 22.09
N VAL A 114 30.04 23.83 21.12
CA VAL A 114 31.14 24.78 21.04
C VAL A 114 30.86 25.83 22.12
N GLY A 115 31.37 25.60 23.32
CA GLY A 115 31.32 26.61 24.37
C GLY A 115 32.09 27.86 23.92
N ALA A 116 31.33 28.92 23.66
CA ALA A 116 31.90 30.28 23.57
C ALA A 116 32.44 30.69 24.95
N GLY A 117 33.53 30.11 25.35
CA GLY A 117 34.28 30.49 26.56
C GLY A 117 35.19 31.67 26.22
N GLY A 118 34.71 32.88 26.53
CA GLY A 118 35.54 34.08 26.45
C GLY A 118 36.80 33.93 27.28
N TYR A 119 37.84 34.59 26.85
CA TYR A 119 39.13 35.04 27.39
C TYR A 119 39.72 34.35 28.65
N TYR A 120 38.99 33.62 29.47
CA TYR A 120 39.49 32.89 30.64
C TYR A 120 39.84 31.41 30.38
N GLY A 121 39.55 30.86 29.23
CA GLY A 121 39.70 29.43 28.90
C GLY A 121 41.09 28.96 28.58
N TYR A 122 42.08 29.90 28.45
CA TYR A 122 43.45 29.55 28.00
C TYR A 122 44.36 28.93 29.07
N ARG A 123 43.89 28.83 30.31
CA ARG A 123 44.75 28.37 31.40
C ARG A 123 44.27 27.09 32.11
N MET A 124 43.16 26.52 31.69
CA MET A 124 42.68 25.24 32.23
C MET A 124 42.49 24.28 31.07
N GLY A 125 43.35 23.29 31.03
CA GLY A 125 43.50 22.30 29.97
C GLY A 125 42.21 21.75 29.42
N MET A 126 42.29 21.44 28.17
CA MET A 126 41.38 20.79 27.24
C MET A 126 40.67 19.54 27.79
N TYR A 127 39.77 19.75 28.74
CA TYR A 127 38.88 18.73 29.29
C TYR A 127 37.46 19.29 29.33
N GLY A 128 36.63 18.94 28.34
CA GLY A 128 35.24 19.25 28.49
C GLY A 128 34.40 19.44 27.25
N ALA A 129 34.67 18.74 26.17
CA ALA A 129 33.63 18.49 25.20
C ALA A 129 33.03 17.11 25.49
N TRP A 130 32.12 17.04 26.45
CA TRP A 130 31.29 15.84 26.60
C TRP A 130 30.19 15.91 25.54
N PRO A 131 30.01 14.88 24.75
CA PRO A 131 28.84 14.80 23.86
C PRO A 131 27.59 14.70 24.74
N LEU A 132 26.79 15.75 24.74
CA LEU A 132 25.48 15.72 25.37
C LEU A 132 24.56 15.00 24.37
N TYR A 133 24.19 13.77 24.69
CA TYR A 133 23.18 13.01 23.95
C TYR A 133 21.80 13.47 24.42
N TYR A 134 21.04 14.08 23.53
CA TYR A 134 19.63 14.36 23.74
C TYR A 134 18.83 13.46 22.81
N ASP A 135 17.97 12.65 23.38
CA ASP A 135 16.98 11.91 22.62
C ASP A 135 15.88 12.88 22.20
N GLN A 136 15.87 13.22 20.93
CA GLN A 136 14.81 14.03 20.35
C GLN A 136 13.66 13.12 19.92
N THR A 137 12.59 13.10 20.71
CA THR A 137 11.38 12.35 20.37
C THR A 137 10.46 13.24 19.56
N THR A 138 10.20 12.82 18.31
CA THR A 138 9.23 13.47 17.42
C THR A 138 8.00 12.60 17.33
N VAL A 139 6.82 13.19 17.57
CA VAL A 139 5.53 12.54 17.43
C VAL A 139 4.85 13.11 16.18
N THR A 140 4.61 12.28 15.19
CA THR A 140 3.95 12.68 13.94
C THR A 140 2.63 11.93 13.81
N PRO A 141 1.47 12.63 13.79
CA PRO A 141 0.19 12.00 13.49
C PRO A 141 0.12 11.60 12.02
N TYR A 142 -0.52 10.46 11.73
CA TYR A 142 -0.83 10.01 10.38
C TYR A 142 -2.18 9.30 10.37
N GLN A 143 -2.81 9.25 9.20
CA GLN A 143 -4.05 8.53 9.00
C GLN A 143 -3.76 7.18 8.33
N GLU A 144 -4.27 6.11 8.93
CA GLU A 144 -4.21 4.76 8.37
C GLU A 144 -5.59 4.34 7.90
N GLY A 145 -5.67 3.98 6.63
CA GLY A 145 -6.87 3.43 6.01
C GLY A 145 -6.79 1.90 5.96
N THR A 146 -7.88 1.23 6.29
CA THR A 146 -8.03 -0.20 6.10
C THR A 146 -9.26 -0.45 5.24
N LEU A 147 -9.07 -1.17 4.12
CA LEU A 147 -10.13 -1.66 3.24
C LEU A 147 -10.25 -3.17 3.39
N ASN A 148 -11.43 -3.65 3.76
CA ASN A 148 -11.79 -5.06 3.72
C ASN A 148 -12.71 -5.30 2.52
N ILE A 149 -12.42 -6.36 1.76
CA ILE A 149 -13.25 -6.87 0.66
C ILE A 149 -13.67 -8.28 1.03
N ASP A 150 -14.95 -8.46 1.33
CA ASP A 150 -15.51 -9.74 1.72
C ASP A 150 -16.19 -10.39 0.52
N VAL A 151 -15.88 -11.66 0.25
CA VAL A 151 -16.53 -12.48 -0.76
C VAL A 151 -17.23 -13.65 -0.07
N VAL A 152 -18.53 -13.71 -0.19
CA VAL A 152 -19.43 -14.62 0.52
C VAL A 152 -20.07 -15.56 -0.48
N ASP A 153 -20.12 -16.85 -0.19
CA ASP A 153 -20.96 -17.82 -0.92
C ASP A 153 -22.43 -17.49 -0.63
N ALA A 154 -23.17 -17.11 -1.65
CA ALA A 154 -24.55 -16.63 -1.50
C ALA A 154 -25.51 -17.71 -0.99
N ALA A 155 -25.31 -18.96 -1.40
CA ALA A 155 -26.16 -20.09 -1.00
C ALA A 155 -25.86 -20.53 0.44
N ARG A 156 -24.59 -20.63 0.80
CA ARG A 156 -24.15 -21.05 2.14
C ARG A 156 -24.19 -19.92 3.17
N LYS A 157 -24.22 -18.66 2.72
CA LYS A 157 -24.05 -17.44 3.55
C LYS A 157 -22.77 -17.49 4.38
N GLN A 158 -21.70 -17.98 3.77
CA GLN A 158 -20.42 -18.17 4.40
C GLN A 158 -19.35 -17.33 3.67
N LEU A 159 -18.55 -16.61 4.44
CA LEU A 159 -17.37 -15.92 3.92
C LEU A 159 -16.41 -16.98 3.35
N VAL A 160 -16.03 -16.83 2.09
CA VAL A 160 -15.14 -17.77 1.41
C VAL A 160 -13.78 -17.15 1.09
N TRP A 161 -13.72 -15.82 1.00
CA TRP A 161 -12.48 -15.08 0.84
C TRP A 161 -12.62 -13.67 1.42
N GLU A 162 -11.56 -13.21 2.07
CA GLU A 162 -11.41 -11.85 2.56
C GLU A 162 -10.07 -11.30 2.09
N GLY A 163 -10.08 -10.09 1.52
CA GLY A 163 -8.87 -9.33 1.21
C GLY A 163 -8.82 -8.06 2.05
N VAL A 164 -7.70 -7.85 2.74
CA VAL A 164 -7.47 -6.68 3.59
C VAL A 164 -6.28 -5.90 3.07
N VAL A 165 -6.49 -4.61 2.84
CA VAL A 165 -5.43 -3.68 2.43
C VAL A 165 -5.36 -2.57 3.48
N THR A 166 -4.18 -2.41 4.07
CA THR A 166 -3.92 -1.34 5.04
C THR A 166 -2.80 -0.45 4.52
N ASP A 167 -3.04 0.85 4.47
CA ASP A 167 -2.04 1.82 3.99
C ASP A 167 -2.16 3.16 4.73
N ILE A 168 -1.11 3.96 4.66
CA ILE A 168 -1.11 5.35 5.15
C ILE A 168 -1.84 6.20 4.09
N VAL A 169 -2.93 6.84 4.50
CA VAL A 169 -3.69 7.72 3.61
C VAL A 169 -2.98 9.06 3.49
N THR A 170 -2.53 9.39 2.29
CA THR A 170 -1.88 10.66 1.96
C THR A 170 -2.83 11.60 1.23
N GLU A 171 -2.53 12.90 1.23
CA GLU A 171 -3.30 13.89 0.44
C GLU A 171 -3.29 13.52 -1.06
N GLU A 172 -2.15 13.07 -1.59
CA GLU A 172 -2.04 12.62 -2.99
C GLU A 172 -3.02 11.47 -3.31
N MET A 173 -3.20 10.52 -2.38
CA MET A 173 -4.17 9.43 -2.54
C MET A 173 -5.61 9.94 -2.55
N LEU A 174 -5.91 10.97 -1.76
CA LEU A 174 -7.24 11.59 -1.72
C LEU A 174 -7.52 12.40 -3.00
N ASP A 175 -6.53 13.11 -3.52
CA ASP A 175 -6.64 13.86 -4.77
C ASP A 175 -6.82 12.91 -5.97
N ASN A 176 -6.20 11.73 -5.92
CA ASN A 176 -6.28 10.70 -6.95
C ASN A 176 -7.09 9.47 -6.50
N LEU A 177 -8.17 9.69 -5.77
CA LEU A 177 -8.94 8.64 -5.08
C LEU A 177 -9.36 7.47 -5.99
N GLN A 178 -9.65 7.70 -7.27
CA GLN A 178 -9.99 6.62 -8.20
C GLN A 178 -8.80 5.68 -8.40
N ALA A 179 -7.63 6.23 -8.71
CA ALA A 179 -6.42 5.44 -8.94
C ALA A 179 -5.98 4.70 -7.67
N SER A 180 -6.10 5.35 -6.51
CA SER A 180 -5.79 4.74 -5.21
C SER A 180 -6.69 3.56 -4.89
N ILE A 181 -8.00 3.68 -5.14
CA ILE A 181 -8.96 2.59 -4.97
C ILE A 181 -8.68 1.46 -5.96
N ASP A 182 -8.43 1.78 -7.23
CA ASP A 182 -8.11 0.78 -8.25
C ASP A 182 -6.85 -0.03 -7.86
N ALA A 183 -5.81 0.66 -7.38
CA ALA A 183 -4.58 0.02 -6.92
C ALA A 183 -4.81 -0.86 -5.68
N ALA A 184 -5.57 -0.39 -4.69
CA ALA A 184 -5.87 -1.15 -3.48
C ALA A 184 -6.68 -2.42 -3.80
N VAL A 185 -7.71 -2.31 -4.66
CA VAL A 185 -8.52 -3.46 -5.07
C VAL A 185 -7.67 -4.47 -5.86
N ALA A 186 -6.88 -4.01 -6.83
CA ALA A 186 -5.98 -4.89 -7.58
C ALA A 186 -4.97 -5.59 -6.67
N ALA A 187 -4.43 -4.88 -5.67
CA ALA A 187 -3.52 -5.44 -4.68
C ALA A 187 -4.19 -6.54 -3.84
N ALA A 188 -5.41 -6.32 -3.34
CA ALA A 188 -6.18 -7.36 -2.64
C ALA A 188 -6.40 -8.58 -3.54
N PHE A 189 -6.89 -8.37 -4.76
CA PHE A 189 -7.19 -9.43 -5.71
C PHE A 189 -5.95 -10.16 -6.25
N SER A 190 -4.75 -9.62 -6.08
CA SER A 190 -3.51 -10.36 -6.35
C SER A 190 -3.37 -11.62 -5.48
N LYS A 191 -4.08 -11.67 -4.35
CA LYS A 191 -4.14 -12.81 -3.42
C LYS A 191 -5.40 -13.67 -3.59
N TYR A 192 -6.26 -13.37 -4.56
CA TYR A 192 -7.46 -14.16 -4.82
C TYR A 192 -7.09 -15.54 -5.38
N PRO A 193 -7.73 -16.64 -4.95
CA PRO A 193 -7.32 -18.00 -5.31
C PRO A 193 -7.38 -18.34 -6.81
N VAL A 194 -8.18 -17.58 -7.59
CA VAL A 194 -8.24 -17.71 -9.06
C VAL A 194 -7.49 -16.55 -9.69
N ALA A 195 -6.41 -16.84 -10.40
CA ALA A 195 -5.63 -15.82 -11.09
C ALA A 195 -6.40 -15.24 -12.30
N ALA A 196 -6.26 -13.93 -12.54
CA ALA A 196 -6.65 -13.36 -13.81
C ALA A 196 -5.72 -13.87 -14.92
N PRO A 197 -6.23 -14.16 -16.14
CA PRO A 197 -5.37 -14.52 -17.24
C PRO A 197 -4.38 -13.38 -17.52
N THR A 198 -3.11 -13.74 -17.65
CA THR A 198 -2.07 -12.77 -18.02
C THR A 198 -2.43 -12.16 -19.37
N PRO A 199 -2.46 -10.83 -19.53
CA PRO A 199 -2.68 -10.21 -20.83
C PRO A 199 -1.65 -10.75 -21.83
N ALA A 200 -2.11 -11.23 -22.98
CA ALA A 200 -1.20 -11.63 -24.04
C ALA A 200 -0.31 -10.44 -24.40
N PRO A 201 1.01 -10.63 -24.62
CA PRO A 201 1.87 -9.55 -25.05
C PRO A 201 1.30 -8.94 -26.32
N ALA A 202 1.15 -7.59 -26.32
CA ALA A 202 0.64 -6.87 -27.48
C ALA A 202 1.48 -7.26 -28.71
N ALA A 203 0.85 -7.82 -29.71
CA ALA A 203 1.49 -8.13 -31.01
C ALA A 203 2.06 -6.82 -31.55
N LYS A 204 3.38 -6.80 -31.78
CA LYS A 204 4.10 -5.68 -32.41
C LYS A 204 3.83 -5.66 -33.89
#